data_9654263fb300f7b987f403919fabf005
#
_entry.id   9654263fb300f7b987f403919fabf005
#
_cell.length_a   1.000
_cell.length_b   1.000
_cell.length_c   1.000
_cell.angle_alpha   90.00
_cell.angle_beta   90.00
_cell.angle_gamma   90.00
#
_symmetry.space_group_name_H-M   'P 1'
#
loop_
_entity.id
_entity.type
_entity.pdbx_description
1 polymer ?
#
loop_
_entity_poly.entity_id
_entity_poly.type
_entity_poly.pdbx_seq_one_letter_code
_entity_poly.pdbx_strand_id
1 'polypeptide(L)'
;MEIIVIFLLLILITLVVFAVLKMTGSSEKKETLEAVLNAKFIDFSDRIRLTMDKTREEVEKSKDFLSKNALKTLEHITGMNEVVGSLVKQQEKAQELGKSLEYLLQTPKLRGSYGETVLEEMLDRILPKGIWEKQYVIADGERVDAVVKYKDIIIPIDAKFPKEDYQKYLTADSEHDKKIHWVNYEKALKIQINAIKEKYVKPEKGTSEFALLFIPSESMYYETIAEKNHLGDPCQIYEYATEKKVMPVSPNTFYAFLQIVMLGIRNIEIARDAKKLQESLSKVERDFNFFYNKFEIIGRNLEKATDAYKTGDGHIKRFKRTLDSTLNFDETLKVDSKEELIGT
;
A
#
# COMPACT_ATOMS: atom_id res chain seq x y z
N MET A 1 25.94 -46.89 76.30
CA MET A 1 26.10 -46.64 74.84
C MET A 1 24.93 -47.16 74.01
N GLU A 2 24.39 -48.30 74.34
CA GLU A 2 23.27 -48.93 73.58
C GLU A 2 21.96 -48.12 73.60
N ILE A 3 21.59 -47.46 74.70
CA ILE A 3 20.35 -46.66 74.80
C ILE A 3 20.43 -45.41 73.85
N ILE A 4 21.62 -44.85 73.71
CA ILE A 4 21.83 -43.67 72.80
C ILE A 4 21.69 -44.12 71.34
N VAL A 5 22.19 -45.27 70.96
CA VAL A 5 22.08 -45.82 69.59
C VAL A 5 20.62 -46.16 69.26
N ILE A 6 19.83 -46.76 70.21
CA ILE A 6 18.40 -47.03 70.05
C ILE A 6 17.63 -45.69 69.84
N PHE A 7 17.97 -44.68 70.64
CA PHE A 7 17.29 -43.37 70.50
C PHE A 7 17.60 -42.67 69.19
N LEU A 8 18.86 -42.72 68.68
CA LEU A 8 19.26 -42.25 67.41
C LEU A 8 18.58 -43.01 66.24
N LEU A 9 18.43 -44.30 66.39
CA LEU A 9 17.74 -45.16 65.39
C LEU A 9 16.23 -44.84 65.31
N LEU A 10 15.59 -44.58 66.47
CA LEU A 10 14.19 -44.13 66.55
C LEU A 10 13.99 -42.73 65.87
N ILE A 11 14.91 -41.82 66.13
CA ILE A 11 14.87 -40.48 65.44
C ILE A 11 15.05 -40.68 63.95
N LEU A 12 15.95 -41.54 63.50
CA LEU A 12 16.18 -41.74 62.03
C LEU A 12 14.93 -42.40 61.42
N ILE A 13 14.31 -43.37 62.08
CA ILE A 13 13.07 -44.00 61.59
C ILE A 13 11.92 -42.97 61.50
N THR A 14 11.75 -42.14 62.55
CA THR A 14 10.71 -41.09 62.52
C THR A 14 10.98 -40.03 61.40
N LEU A 15 12.23 -39.66 61.15
CA LEU A 15 12.61 -38.78 60.05
C LEU A 15 12.35 -39.41 58.66
N VAL A 16 12.68 -40.71 58.53
CA VAL A 16 12.40 -41.46 57.28
C VAL A 16 10.88 -41.60 57.06
N VAL A 17 10.10 -41.95 58.09
CA VAL A 17 8.64 -42.05 58.02
C VAL A 17 8.03 -40.68 57.70
N PHE A 18 8.53 -39.61 58.31
CA PHE A 18 8.08 -38.24 58.01
C PHE A 18 8.43 -37.83 56.58
N ALA A 19 9.60 -38.19 56.08
CA ALA A 19 10.01 -37.90 54.67
C ALA A 19 9.15 -38.69 53.68
N VAL A 20 8.83 -39.97 53.98
CA VAL A 20 7.94 -40.82 53.14
C VAL A 20 6.51 -40.26 53.13
N LEU A 21 5.96 -39.86 54.28
CA LEU A 21 4.63 -39.24 54.38
C LEU A 21 4.55 -37.90 53.66
N LYS A 22 5.60 -37.13 53.71
CA LYS A 22 5.69 -35.87 52.96
C LYS A 22 5.82 -36.08 51.44
N MET A 23 6.44 -37.17 51.02
CA MET A 23 6.51 -37.55 49.59
C MET A 23 5.18 -38.10 49.07
N THR A 24 4.40 -38.83 49.88
CA THR A 24 3.07 -39.34 49.48
C THR A 24 2.00 -38.23 49.37
N GLY A 25 2.06 -37.20 50.25
CA GLY A 25 1.19 -36.01 50.13
C GLY A 25 1.49 -35.11 48.94
N SER A 26 2.63 -35.32 48.27
CA SER A 26 3.01 -34.60 47.06
C SER A 26 2.45 -35.21 45.75
N SER A 27 1.95 -36.44 45.79
CA SER A 27 1.45 -37.14 44.59
C SER A 27 0.13 -36.55 44.09
N GLU A 28 -0.79 -36.25 45.00
CA GLU A 28 -2.10 -35.68 44.68
C GLU A 28 -1.98 -34.24 44.12
N LYS A 29 -1.00 -33.45 44.63
CA LYS A 29 -0.69 -32.14 44.12
C LYS A 29 0.01 -32.16 42.76
N LYS A 30 0.74 -33.23 42.43
CA LYS A 30 1.38 -33.37 41.11
C LYS A 30 0.37 -33.80 40.04
N GLU A 31 -0.55 -34.69 40.36
CA GLU A 31 -1.62 -35.10 39.45
C GLU A 31 -2.57 -33.94 39.12
N THR A 32 -2.90 -33.09 40.10
CA THR A 32 -3.65 -31.85 39.88
C THR A 32 -2.88 -30.82 39.08
N LEU A 33 -1.57 -30.68 39.29
CA LEU A 33 -0.74 -29.74 38.50
C LEU A 33 -0.59 -30.19 37.06
N GLU A 34 -0.42 -31.48 36.82
CA GLU A 34 -0.32 -32.08 35.50
C GLU A 34 -1.65 -31.96 34.72
N ALA A 35 -2.78 -32.22 35.40
CA ALA A 35 -4.11 -32.03 34.84
C ALA A 35 -4.38 -30.54 34.52
N VAL A 36 -3.97 -29.60 35.39
CA VAL A 36 -4.10 -28.16 35.15
C VAL A 36 -3.20 -27.70 34.03
N LEU A 37 -1.94 -28.19 33.94
CA LEU A 37 -1.02 -27.87 32.85
C LEU A 37 -1.54 -28.41 31.51
N ASN A 38 -2.02 -29.64 31.46
CA ASN A 38 -2.63 -30.20 30.25
C ASN A 38 -3.89 -29.45 29.84
N ALA A 39 -4.78 -29.12 30.79
CA ALA A 39 -5.97 -28.32 30.49
C ALA A 39 -5.62 -26.93 29.95
N LYS A 40 -4.61 -26.27 30.56
CA LYS A 40 -4.10 -24.96 30.08
C LYS A 40 -3.42 -25.06 28.74
N PHE A 41 -2.71 -26.15 28.46
CA PHE A 41 -2.06 -26.40 27.19
C PHE A 41 -3.08 -26.62 26.06
N ILE A 42 -4.13 -27.39 26.34
CA ILE A 42 -5.25 -27.62 25.41
C ILE A 42 -5.96 -26.27 25.12
N ASP A 43 -6.34 -25.52 26.18
CA ASP A 43 -6.97 -24.18 26.03
C ASP A 43 -6.08 -23.22 25.23
N PHE A 44 -4.76 -23.21 25.45
CA PHE A 44 -3.80 -22.41 24.71
C PHE A 44 -3.69 -22.88 23.26
N SER A 45 -3.63 -24.17 23.00
CA SER A 45 -3.61 -24.76 21.66
C SER A 45 -4.88 -24.41 20.87
N ASP A 46 -6.05 -24.52 21.50
CA ASP A 46 -7.33 -24.17 20.89
C ASP A 46 -7.44 -22.65 20.59
N ARG A 47 -6.94 -21.81 21.51
CA ARG A 47 -6.88 -20.34 21.26
C ARG A 47 -5.95 -19.98 20.12
N ILE A 48 -4.81 -20.64 20.02
CA ILE A 48 -3.88 -20.45 18.87
C ILE A 48 -4.56 -20.87 17.58
N ARG A 49 -5.21 -22.04 17.57
CA ARG A 49 -5.92 -22.55 16.40
C ARG A 49 -7.04 -21.59 15.97
N LEU A 50 -7.86 -21.11 16.90
CA LEU A 50 -8.89 -20.12 16.64
C LEU A 50 -8.32 -18.78 16.12
N THR A 51 -7.17 -18.36 16.66
CA THR A 51 -6.50 -17.13 16.20
C THR A 51 -5.93 -17.31 14.81
N MET A 52 -5.35 -18.48 14.50
CA MET A 52 -4.85 -18.82 13.17
C MET A 52 -5.97 -18.87 12.13
N ASP A 53 -7.10 -19.50 12.48
CA ASP A 53 -8.26 -19.58 11.59
C ASP A 53 -8.83 -18.18 11.31
N LYS A 54 -8.91 -17.31 12.32
CA LYS A 54 -9.29 -15.89 12.15
C LYS A 54 -8.30 -15.12 11.29
N THR A 55 -7.01 -15.28 11.55
CA THR A 55 -5.98 -14.60 10.74
C THR A 55 -6.01 -15.08 9.30
N ARG A 56 -6.23 -16.36 9.06
CA ARG A 56 -6.40 -16.92 7.71
C ARG A 56 -7.64 -16.34 7.02
N GLU A 57 -8.76 -16.25 7.73
CA GLU A 57 -9.98 -15.62 7.22
C GLU A 57 -9.78 -14.13 6.91
N GLU A 58 -9.06 -13.38 7.75
CA GLU A 58 -8.72 -11.98 7.51
C GLU A 58 -7.78 -11.79 6.32
N VAL A 59 -6.82 -12.69 6.12
CA VAL A 59 -5.92 -12.70 4.94
C VAL A 59 -6.71 -13.02 3.68
N GLU A 60 -7.63 -13.98 3.73
CA GLU A 60 -8.52 -14.31 2.60
C GLU A 60 -9.45 -13.14 2.26
N LYS A 61 -10.06 -12.50 3.27
CA LYS A 61 -10.86 -11.27 3.09
C LYS A 61 -10.03 -10.12 2.51
N SER A 62 -8.79 -9.97 2.94
CA SER A 62 -7.86 -8.95 2.42
C SER A 62 -7.48 -9.23 0.97
N LYS A 63 -7.26 -10.50 0.61
CA LYS A 63 -7.00 -10.94 -0.77
C LYS A 63 -8.21 -10.71 -1.66
N ASP A 64 -9.41 -11.04 -1.18
CA ASP A 64 -10.66 -10.76 -1.89
C ASP A 64 -10.92 -9.26 -2.05
N PHE A 65 -10.61 -8.46 -1.04
CA PHE A 65 -10.71 -7.00 -1.11
C PHE A 65 -9.74 -6.42 -2.14
N LEU A 66 -8.49 -6.91 -2.18
CA LEU A 66 -7.49 -6.51 -3.18
C LEU A 66 -7.91 -6.95 -4.59
N SER A 67 -8.44 -8.16 -4.74
CA SER A 67 -8.96 -8.68 -6.02
C SER A 67 -10.16 -7.87 -6.50
N LYS A 68 -11.13 -7.58 -5.62
CA LYS A 68 -12.30 -6.73 -5.94
C LYS A 68 -11.90 -5.29 -6.28
N ASN A 69 -10.90 -4.73 -5.60
CA ASN A 69 -10.42 -3.40 -5.93
C ASN A 69 -9.63 -3.38 -7.25
N ALA A 70 -8.86 -4.43 -7.56
CA ALA A 70 -8.22 -4.58 -8.86
C ALA A 70 -9.25 -4.73 -9.98
N LEU A 71 -10.33 -5.50 -9.77
CA LEU A 71 -11.45 -5.62 -10.70
C LEU A 71 -12.21 -4.29 -10.85
N LYS A 72 -12.48 -3.56 -9.75
CA LYS A 72 -13.06 -2.21 -9.82
C LYS A 72 -12.16 -1.23 -10.56
N THR A 73 -10.85 -1.34 -10.40
CA THR A 73 -9.90 -0.52 -11.16
C THR A 73 -9.95 -0.85 -12.65
N LEU A 74 -10.10 -2.13 -13.00
CA LEU A 74 -10.34 -2.58 -14.38
C LEU A 74 -11.71 -2.14 -14.92
N GLU A 75 -12.77 -2.18 -14.12
CA GLU A 75 -14.08 -1.61 -14.46
C GLU A 75 -14.02 -0.09 -14.65
N HIS A 76 -13.25 0.62 -13.83
CA HIS A 76 -13.02 2.05 -14.03
C HIS A 76 -12.19 2.34 -15.28
N ILE A 77 -11.26 1.46 -15.67
CA ILE A 77 -10.51 1.56 -16.93
C ILE A 77 -11.44 1.26 -18.13
N THR A 78 -12.34 0.30 -18.03
CA THR A 78 -13.35 0.05 -19.05
C THR A 78 -14.43 1.12 -19.08
N GLY A 79 -14.82 1.70 -17.95
CA GLY A 79 -15.65 2.91 -17.86
C GLY A 79 -15.02 4.16 -18.48
N MET A 80 -13.70 4.19 -18.69
CA MET A 80 -13.03 5.24 -19.48
C MET A 80 -13.56 5.31 -20.92
N ASN A 81 -13.98 4.19 -21.52
CA ASN A 81 -14.63 4.22 -22.83
C ASN A 81 -16.00 4.91 -22.80
N GLU A 82 -16.73 4.83 -21.68
CA GLU A 82 -17.96 5.59 -21.46
C GLU A 82 -17.67 7.06 -21.17
N VAL A 83 -16.58 7.38 -20.45
CA VAL A 83 -16.14 8.75 -20.21
C VAL A 83 -15.66 9.41 -21.51
N VAL A 84 -14.93 8.69 -22.35
CA VAL A 84 -14.57 9.17 -23.70
C VAL A 84 -15.81 9.36 -24.55
N GLY A 85 -16.81 8.48 -24.48
CA GLY A 85 -18.11 8.65 -25.14
C GLY A 85 -18.93 9.82 -24.59
N SER A 86 -18.83 10.12 -23.29
CA SER A 86 -19.47 11.30 -22.67
C SER A 86 -18.73 12.60 -22.97
N LEU A 87 -17.41 12.54 -23.18
CA LEU A 87 -16.60 13.68 -23.66
C LEU A 87 -17.05 14.13 -25.06
N VAL A 88 -17.43 13.22 -25.93
CA VAL A 88 -18.01 13.55 -27.23
C VAL A 88 -19.37 14.27 -27.09
N LYS A 89 -20.20 13.88 -26.12
CA LYS A 89 -21.47 14.58 -25.82
C LYS A 89 -21.28 15.92 -25.09
N GLN A 90 -20.21 16.06 -24.30
CA GLN A 90 -19.85 17.34 -23.68
C GLN A 90 -19.22 18.32 -24.70
N GLN A 91 -18.75 17.84 -25.86
CA GLN A 91 -18.28 18.68 -26.93
C GLN A 91 -19.37 19.66 -27.44
N GLU A 92 -20.64 19.24 -27.46
CA GLU A 92 -21.77 20.10 -27.80
C GLU A 92 -21.99 21.21 -26.73
N LYS A 93 -21.88 20.85 -25.44
CA LYS A 93 -21.96 21.83 -24.35
C LYS A 93 -20.76 22.76 -24.27
N ALA A 94 -19.58 22.26 -24.63
CA ALA A 94 -18.37 23.09 -24.70
C ALA A 94 -18.42 24.08 -25.87
N GLN A 95 -19.10 23.76 -26.99
CA GLN A 95 -19.38 24.74 -28.03
C GLN A 95 -20.29 25.85 -27.56
N GLU A 96 -21.29 25.59 -26.72
CA GLU A 96 -22.11 26.62 -26.07
C GLU A 96 -21.30 27.48 -25.09
N LEU A 97 -20.45 26.85 -24.28
CA LEU A 97 -19.50 27.57 -23.42
C LEU A 97 -18.50 28.36 -24.24
N GLY A 98 -17.99 27.83 -25.35
CA GLY A 98 -17.11 28.52 -26.27
C GLY A 98 -17.73 29.80 -26.85
N LYS A 99 -19.00 29.75 -27.24
CA LYS A 99 -19.77 30.93 -27.67
C LYS A 99 -19.99 31.94 -26.53
N SER A 100 -20.26 31.48 -25.32
CA SER A 100 -20.41 32.35 -24.14
C SER A 100 -19.08 33.00 -23.74
N LEU A 101 -17.97 32.25 -23.88
CA LEU A 101 -16.61 32.73 -23.66
C LEU A 101 -16.16 33.74 -24.75
N GLU A 102 -16.58 33.53 -25.99
CA GLU A 102 -16.33 34.49 -27.09
C GLU A 102 -17.00 35.83 -26.82
N TYR A 103 -18.20 35.81 -26.17
CA TYR A 103 -18.88 37.05 -25.73
C TYR A 103 -18.11 37.77 -24.60
N LEU A 104 -17.54 37.01 -23.65
CA LEU A 104 -16.69 37.56 -22.59
C LEU A 104 -15.33 38.06 -23.09
N LEU A 105 -14.83 37.55 -24.22
CA LEU A 105 -13.59 37.96 -24.86
C LEU A 105 -13.70 39.36 -25.51
N GLN A 106 -14.90 39.89 -25.72
CA GLN A 106 -15.12 41.23 -26.23
C GLN A 106 -14.86 42.35 -25.20
N THR A 107 -14.63 42.00 -23.92
CA THR A 107 -14.43 42.99 -22.86
C THR A 107 -12.94 43.39 -22.78
N PRO A 108 -12.58 44.67 -23.00
CA PRO A 108 -11.19 45.12 -23.18
C PRO A 108 -10.28 44.97 -21.95
N LYS A 109 -10.82 44.85 -20.76
CA LYS A 109 -10.06 44.88 -19.49
C LYS A 109 -9.40 43.54 -19.06
N LEU A 110 -9.70 42.43 -19.73
CA LEU A 110 -9.19 41.08 -19.35
C LEU A 110 -8.17 40.48 -20.36
N ARG A 111 -7.57 41.34 -21.23
CA ARG A 111 -6.84 40.89 -22.42
C ARG A 111 -5.52 40.15 -22.18
N GLY A 112 -4.85 40.33 -21.04
CA GLY A 112 -3.52 39.75 -20.79
C GLY A 112 -3.52 38.48 -19.94
N SER A 113 -4.44 38.35 -18.99
CA SER A 113 -4.43 37.25 -17.98
C SER A 113 -5.54 36.21 -18.16
N TYR A 114 -6.37 36.32 -19.20
CA TYR A 114 -7.52 35.42 -19.36
C TYR A 114 -7.12 33.96 -19.55
N GLY A 115 -6.14 33.69 -20.42
CA GLY A 115 -5.66 32.32 -20.62
C GLY A 115 -5.08 31.69 -19.35
N GLU A 116 -4.31 32.52 -18.61
CA GLU A 116 -3.75 32.08 -17.31
C GLU A 116 -4.87 31.84 -16.29
N THR A 117 -5.89 32.70 -16.20
CA THR A 117 -7.02 32.53 -15.29
C THR A 117 -7.80 31.25 -15.58
N VAL A 118 -8.12 30.98 -16.85
CA VAL A 118 -8.84 29.75 -17.25
C VAL A 118 -8.01 28.51 -16.93
N LEU A 119 -6.70 28.57 -17.21
CA LEU A 119 -5.77 27.50 -16.87
C LEU A 119 -5.76 27.22 -15.35
N GLU A 120 -5.60 28.28 -14.54
CA GLU A 120 -5.59 28.17 -13.07
C GLU A 120 -6.89 27.58 -12.53
N GLU A 121 -8.06 28.07 -13.00
CA GLU A 121 -9.36 27.55 -12.58
C GLU A 121 -9.56 26.06 -12.92
N MET A 122 -9.09 25.64 -14.10
CA MET A 122 -9.15 24.22 -14.48
C MET A 122 -8.26 23.35 -13.58
N LEU A 123 -7.05 23.80 -13.30
CA LEU A 123 -6.11 23.10 -12.44
C LEU A 123 -6.66 22.98 -11.01
N ASP A 124 -7.17 24.09 -10.44
CA ASP A 124 -7.76 24.12 -9.09
C ASP A 124 -8.99 23.21 -8.94
N ARG A 125 -9.81 23.15 -10.00
CA ARG A 125 -11.04 22.36 -9.98
C ARG A 125 -10.78 20.86 -10.08
N ILE A 126 -9.73 20.45 -10.79
CA ILE A 126 -9.51 19.05 -11.17
C ILE A 126 -8.44 18.39 -10.31
N LEU A 127 -7.35 19.09 -9.99
CA LEU A 127 -6.21 18.54 -9.31
C LEU A 127 -6.26 18.79 -7.79
N PRO A 128 -5.84 17.84 -6.96
CA PRO A 128 -5.68 18.05 -5.53
C PRO A 128 -4.62 19.12 -5.23
N LYS A 129 -4.75 19.76 -4.07
CA LYS A 129 -3.75 20.74 -3.60
C LYS A 129 -2.35 20.11 -3.56
N GLY A 130 -1.36 20.84 -4.06
CA GLY A 130 0.04 20.42 -4.08
C GLY A 130 0.46 19.61 -5.30
N ILE A 131 -0.48 19.19 -6.16
CA ILE A 131 -0.18 18.50 -7.42
C ILE A 131 0.15 19.48 -8.54
N TRP A 132 -0.27 20.74 -8.44
CA TRP A 132 0.07 21.78 -9.39
C TRP A 132 0.53 23.05 -8.67
N GLU A 133 1.22 23.91 -9.39
CA GLU A 133 1.73 25.17 -8.86
C GLU A 133 1.76 26.22 -9.99
N LYS A 134 1.31 27.45 -9.67
CA LYS A 134 1.32 28.56 -10.59
C LYS A 134 2.63 29.32 -10.54
N GLN A 135 2.96 29.98 -11.65
CA GLN A 135 4.13 30.85 -11.77
C GLN A 135 5.41 30.18 -11.25
N TYR A 136 5.59 28.92 -11.64
CA TYR A 136 6.68 28.08 -11.16
C TYR A 136 8.01 28.47 -11.81
N VAL A 137 9.05 28.56 -11.01
CA VAL A 137 10.40 28.82 -11.51
C VAL A 137 11.09 27.50 -11.83
N ILE A 138 11.28 27.25 -13.13
CA ILE A 138 12.11 26.15 -13.63
C ILE A 138 13.59 26.57 -13.47
N ALA A 139 14.51 25.64 -13.60
CA ALA A 139 15.94 25.92 -13.59
C ALA A 139 16.31 27.11 -14.50
N ASP A 140 17.36 27.82 -14.12
CA ASP A 140 17.87 29.03 -14.80
C ASP A 140 17.02 30.30 -14.60
N GLY A 141 16.06 30.26 -13.66
CA GLY A 141 15.24 31.42 -13.34
C GLY A 141 14.08 31.68 -14.29
N GLU A 142 13.87 30.81 -15.28
CA GLU A 142 12.74 30.89 -16.19
C GLU A 142 11.43 30.52 -15.49
N ARG A 143 10.44 31.43 -15.63
CA ARG A 143 9.13 31.28 -14.97
C ARG A 143 8.09 30.82 -15.97
N VAL A 144 7.39 29.73 -15.69
CA VAL A 144 6.28 29.18 -16.45
C VAL A 144 4.94 29.47 -15.78
N ASP A 145 3.85 29.62 -16.53
CA ASP A 145 2.55 30.00 -15.99
C ASP A 145 1.99 28.99 -15.00
N ALA A 146 2.09 27.71 -15.31
CA ALA A 146 1.72 26.63 -14.37
C ALA A 146 2.57 25.38 -14.61
N VAL A 147 2.62 24.52 -13.59
CA VAL A 147 3.20 23.18 -13.68
C VAL A 147 2.27 22.16 -13.03
N VAL A 148 2.27 20.95 -13.59
CA VAL A 148 1.67 19.77 -12.94
C VAL A 148 2.80 18.87 -12.46
N LYS A 149 2.76 18.48 -11.19
CA LYS A 149 3.75 17.60 -10.55
C LYS A 149 3.26 16.15 -10.62
N TYR A 150 3.98 15.32 -11.32
CA TYR A 150 3.68 13.90 -11.46
C TYR A 150 4.89 13.07 -11.09
N LYS A 151 4.87 12.46 -9.90
CA LYS A 151 6.05 11.84 -9.28
C LYS A 151 7.19 12.88 -9.12
N ASP A 152 8.35 12.53 -9.68
CA ASP A 152 9.54 13.36 -9.67
C ASP A 152 9.67 14.21 -10.92
N ILE A 153 8.62 14.26 -11.75
CA ILE A 153 8.59 14.97 -13.04
C ILE A 153 7.65 16.17 -12.93
N ILE A 154 8.09 17.28 -13.47
CA ILE A 154 7.33 18.52 -13.58
C ILE A 154 6.91 18.69 -15.03
N ILE A 155 5.61 18.83 -15.29
CA ILE A 155 5.05 19.07 -16.62
C ILE A 155 4.77 20.56 -16.76
N PRO A 156 5.55 21.32 -17.58
CA PRO A 156 5.35 22.75 -17.77
C PRO A 156 4.14 23.04 -18.66
N ILE A 157 3.39 24.11 -18.33
CA ILE A 157 2.22 24.56 -19.07
C ILE A 157 2.33 26.07 -19.24
N ASP A 158 2.37 26.53 -20.50
CA ASP A 158 2.40 27.95 -20.86
C ASP A 158 1.08 28.33 -21.54
N ALA A 159 0.45 29.41 -21.07
CA ALA A 159 -0.85 29.87 -21.56
C ALA A 159 -0.75 31.08 -22.51
N LYS A 160 0.45 31.44 -22.87
CA LYS A 160 0.69 32.59 -23.77
C LYS A 160 0.41 32.22 -25.21
N PHE A 161 -0.56 32.89 -25.79
CA PHE A 161 -1.06 32.59 -27.11
C PHE A 161 -1.20 33.89 -27.92
N PRO A 162 -0.81 33.95 -29.22
CA PRO A 162 -0.88 35.16 -30.05
C PRO A 162 -2.32 35.49 -30.50
N LYS A 163 -3.16 35.84 -29.52
CA LYS A 163 -4.59 36.10 -29.71
C LYS A 163 -4.87 37.26 -30.66
N GLU A 164 -4.05 38.33 -30.61
CA GLU A 164 -4.27 39.53 -31.42
C GLU A 164 -4.11 39.25 -32.90
N ASP A 165 -3.12 38.43 -33.27
CA ASP A 165 -2.89 38.07 -34.68
C ASP A 165 -4.01 37.18 -35.21
N TYR A 166 -4.51 36.25 -34.37
CA TYR A 166 -5.67 35.44 -34.72
C TYR A 166 -6.95 36.27 -34.87
N GLN A 167 -7.19 37.27 -34.02
CA GLN A 167 -8.34 38.17 -34.14
C GLN A 167 -8.29 38.97 -35.45
N LYS A 168 -7.13 39.51 -35.82
CA LYS A 168 -6.97 40.19 -37.09
C LYS A 168 -7.30 39.30 -38.29
N TYR A 169 -6.87 38.04 -38.23
CA TYR A 169 -7.23 37.03 -39.23
C TYR A 169 -8.74 36.82 -39.33
N LEU A 170 -9.44 36.67 -38.20
CA LEU A 170 -10.89 36.44 -38.19
C LEU A 170 -11.70 37.66 -38.68
N THR A 171 -11.22 38.89 -38.40
CA THR A 171 -11.94 40.16 -38.69
C THR A 171 -11.54 40.80 -40.00
N ALA A 172 -10.60 40.22 -40.74
CA ALA A 172 -10.19 40.75 -42.03
C ALA A 172 -11.30 40.61 -43.09
N ASP A 173 -11.54 41.68 -43.84
CA ASP A 173 -12.62 41.74 -44.82
C ASP A 173 -12.27 41.07 -46.17
N SER A 174 -10.99 41.01 -46.50
CA SER A 174 -10.52 40.41 -47.78
C SER A 174 -9.80 39.08 -47.57
N GLU A 175 -9.90 38.15 -48.50
CA GLU A 175 -9.12 36.92 -48.50
C GLU A 175 -7.62 37.16 -48.49
N HIS A 176 -7.19 38.24 -49.19
CA HIS A 176 -5.78 38.64 -49.23
C HIS A 176 -5.29 39.02 -47.82
N ASP A 177 -6.01 39.84 -47.10
CA ASP A 177 -5.67 40.27 -45.75
C ASP A 177 -5.73 39.09 -44.76
N LYS A 178 -6.71 38.18 -44.90
CA LYS A 178 -6.77 36.95 -44.16
C LYS A 178 -5.51 36.11 -44.31
N LYS A 179 -5.02 35.95 -45.54
CA LYS A 179 -3.76 35.20 -45.77
C LYS A 179 -2.57 35.86 -45.07
N ILE A 180 -2.45 37.17 -45.16
CA ILE A 180 -1.37 37.93 -44.51
C ILE A 180 -1.45 37.73 -42.97
N HIS A 181 -2.62 37.87 -42.39
CA HIS A 181 -2.80 37.73 -40.95
C HIS A 181 -2.60 36.28 -40.48
N TRP A 182 -3.00 35.28 -41.27
CA TRP A 182 -2.69 33.90 -41.02
C TRP A 182 -1.19 33.60 -40.95
N VAL A 183 -0.43 34.09 -41.93
CA VAL A 183 1.04 33.93 -41.96
C VAL A 183 1.68 34.58 -40.73
N ASN A 184 1.19 35.76 -40.31
CA ASN A 184 1.70 36.44 -39.13
C ASN A 184 1.38 35.64 -37.84
N TYR A 185 0.14 35.12 -37.74
CA TYR A 185 -0.26 34.27 -36.67
C TYR A 185 0.58 32.98 -36.56
N GLU A 186 0.76 32.26 -37.67
CA GLU A 186 1.59 31.08 -37.74
C GLU A 186 3.04 31.37 -37.32
N LYS A 187 3.60 32.46 -37.79
CA LYS A 187 4.95 32.88 -37.40
C LYS A 187 5.06 33.20 -35.91
N ALA A 188 4.11 33.95 -35.36
CA ALA A 188 4.07 34.28 -33.94
C ALA A 188 3.96 33.03 -33.08
N LEU A 189 3.13 32.08 -33.51
CA LEU A 189 2.95 30.81 -32.78
C LEU A 189 4.20 29.92 -32.81
N LYS A 190 4.89 29.83 -33.95
CA LYS A 190 6.17 29.14 -34.08
C LYS A 190 7.26 29.75 -33.17
N ILE A 191 7.29 31.07 -33.04
CA ILE A 191 8.20 31.78 -32.12
C ILE A 191 7.86 31.35 -30.65
N GLN A 192 6.59 31.34 -30.31
CA GLN A 192 6.15 30.91 -28.95
C GLN A 192 6.51 29.47 -28.67
N ILE A 193 6.27 28.56 -29.61
CA ILE A 193 6.62 27.13 -29.49
C ILE A 193 8.12 26.96 -29.24
N ASN A 194 8.98 27.69 -29.99
CA ASN A 194 10.42 27.65 -29.75
C ASN A 194 10.80 28.16 -28.36
N ALA A 195 10.21 29.28 -27.93
CA ALA A 195 10.47 29.84 -26.62
C ALA A 195 10.09 28.85 -25.50
N ILE A 196 8.94 28.17 -25.60
CA ILE A 196 8.50 27.14 -24.66
C ILE A 196 9.49 25.98 -24.63
N LYS A 197 9.91 25.49 -25.81
CA LYS A 197 10.90 24.40 -25.92
C LYS A 197 12.20 24.74 -25.21
N GLU A 198 12.77 25.89 -25.52
CA GLU A 198 14.07 26.31 -25.00
C GLU A 198 14.05 26.61 -23.51
N LYS A 199 12.95 27.19 -23.00
CA LYS A 199 12.83 27.63 -21.62
C LYS A 199 12.41 26.51 -20.68
N TYR A 200 11.49 25.64 -21.09
CA TYR A 200 10.76 24.77 -20.15
C TYR A 200 10.97 23.28 -20.37
N VAL A 201 11.41 22.82 -21.55
CA VAL A 201 11.65 21.37 -21.78
C VAL A 201 13.10 21.05 -21.45
N LYS A 202 13.35 20.72 -20.18
CA LYS A 202 14.69 20.43 -19.60
C LYS A 202 14.63 19.16 -18.75
N PRO A 203 14.54 17.97 -19.36
CA PRO A 203 14.41 16.70 -18.63
C PRO A 203 15.55 16.45 -17.65
N GLU A 204 16.76 16.90 -17.99
CA GLU A 204 17.94 16.82 -17.11
C GLU A 204 17.81 17.65 -15.82
N LYS A 205 16.83 18.55 -15.76
CA LYS A 205 16.50 19.40 -14.59
C LYS A 205 15.15 19.03 -13.95
N GLY A 206 14.60 17.84 -14.28
CA GLY A 206 13.40 17.30 -13.68
C GLY A 206 12.09 17.69 -14.36
N THR A 207 12.13 18.34 -15.55
CA THR A 207 10.90 18.54 -16.34
C THR A 207 10.58 17.30 -17.19
N SER A 208 9.34 17.21 -17.66
CA SER A 208 8.95 16.25 -18.70
C SER A 208 9.73 16.50 -20.00
N GLU A 209 9.76 15.48 -20.87
CA GLU A 209 10.34 15.59 -22.21
C GLU A 209 9.50 16.47 -23.15
N PHE A 210 8.38 16.98 -22.69
CA PHE A 210 7.47 17.86 -23.42
C PHE A 210 6.92 18.96 -22.52
N ALA A 211 6.39 20.01 -23.12
CA ALA A 211 5.62 21.05 -22.46
C ALA A 211 4.24 21.19 -23.11
N LEU A 212 3.27 21.74 -22.38
CA LEU A 212 1.96 22.03 -22.91
C LEU A 212 1.84 23.50 -23.28
N LEU A 213 1.30 23.78 -24.47
CA LEU A 213 0.87 25.10 -24.89
C LEU A 213 -0.66 25.17 -24.75
N PHE A 214 -1.15 25.84 -23.71
CA PHE A 214 -2.56 25.98 -23.46
C PHE A 214 -3.19 27.06 -24.35
N ILE A 215 -4.12 26.65 -25.20
CA ILE A 215 -4.88 27.51 -26.12
C ILE A 215 -6.28 27.66 -25.53
N PRO A 216 -6.65 28.84 -24.99
CA PRO A 216 -7.91 28.99 -24.23
C PRO A 216 -9.18 29.06 -25.09
N SER A 217 -9.12 28.62 -26.34
CA SER A 217 -10.23 28.58 -27.29
C SER A 217 -10.20 27.33 -28.13
N GLU A 218 -11.31 26.61 -28.19
CA GLU A 218 -11.45 25.40 -29.01
C GLU A 218 -11.29 25.71 -30.51
N SER A 219 -11.88 26.81 -30.99
CA SER A 219 -11.81 27.22 -32.39
C SER A 219 -10.36 27.45 -32.84
N MET A 220 -9.60 28.21 -32.02
CA MET A 220 -8.17 28.43 -32.25
C MET A 220 -7.35 27.16 -32.23
N TYR A 221 -7.66 26.29 -31.29
CA TYR A 221 -7.00 25.00 -31.18
C TYR A 221 -7.21 24.13 -32.41
N TYR A 222 -8.46 24.00 -32.88
CA TYR A 222 -8.77 23.19 -34.05
C TYR A 222 -8.06 23.72 -35.32
N GLU A 223 -7.99 25.01 -35.50
CA GLU A 223 -7.23 25.58 -36.61
C GLU A 223 -5.72 25.37 -36.45
N THR A 224 -5.21 25.40 -35.22
CA THR A 224 -3.79 25.15 -34.95
C THR A 224 -3.36 23.72 -35.29
N ILE A 225 -4.24 22.73 -35.07
CA ILE A 225 -3.96 21.31 -35.31
C ILE A 225 -4.43 20.82 -36.69
N ALA A 226 -5.21 21.64 -37.44
CA ALA A 226 -5.75 21.25 -38.73
C ALA A 226 -4.64 21.08 -39.78
N GLU A 227 -4.78 20.14 -40.69
CA GLU A 227 -3.88 19.97 -41.83
C GLU A 227 -3.98 21.14 -42.83
N LYS A 228 -5.14 21.77 -42.87
CA LYS A 228 -5.42 22.94 -43.72
C LYS A 228 -6.15 23.99 -42.89
N ASN A 229 -5.79 25.27 -43.11
CA ASN A 229 -6.52 26.38 -42.54
C ASN A 229 -7.88 26.59 -43.23
N HIS A 230 -8.70 27.50 -42.74
CA HIS A 230 -10.00 27.83 -43.38
C HIS A 230 -9.90 28.35 -44.82
N LEU A 231 -8.71 28.78 -45.24
CA LEU A 231 -8.46 29.21 -46.62
C LEU A 231 -8.06 28.06 -47.54
N GLY A 232 -7.94 26.83 -46.98
CA GLY A 232 -7.51 25.64 -47.70
C GLY A 232 -5.99 25.49 -47.85
N ASP A 233 -5.20 26.45 -47.34
CA ASP A 233 -3.74 26.37 -47.36
C ASP A 233 -3.23 25.38 -46.31
N PRO A 234 -2.12 24.61 -46.56
CA PRO A 234 -1.53 23.71 -45.64
C PRO A 234 -1.11 24.40 -44.32
N CYS A 235 -1.42 23.80 -43.18
CA CYS A 235 -1.01 24.27 -41.88
C CYS A 235 0.00 23.28 -41.28
N GLN A 236 1.20 23.73 -40.99
CA GLN A 236 2.29 22.90 -40.43
C GLN A 236 2.55 23.17 -38.94
N ILE A 237 1.66 23.88 -38.28
CA ILE A 237 1.89 24.32 -36.88
C ILE A 237 1.95 23.09 -35.96
N TYR A 238 1.04 22.14 -36.13
CA TYR A 238 0.97 20.95 -35.28
C TYR A 238 2.20 20.04 -35.43
N GLU A 239 2.63 19.79 -36.68
CA GLU A 239 3.84 19.01 -36.92
C GLU A 239 5.07 19.70 -36.31
N TYR A 240 5.18 21.00 -36.50
CA TYR A 240 6.25 21.82 -35.93
C TYR A 240 6.26 21.77 -34.39
N ALA A 241 5.11 21.91 -33.75
CA ALA A 241 4.97 21.85 -32.32
C ALA A 241 5.37 20.46 -31.78
N THR A 242 4.94 19.41 -32.46
CA THR A 242 5.26 18.01 -32.08
C THR A 242 6.76 17.74 -32.21
N GLU A 243 7.40 18.22 -33.28
CA GLU A 243 8.87 18.13 -33.46
C GLU A 243 9.61 18.81 -32.31
N LYS A 244 9.12 19.96 -31.88
CA LYS A 244 9.68 20.75 -30.77
C LYS A 244 9.28 20.17 -29.38
N LYS A 245 8.51 19.09 -29.32
CA LYS A 245 7.99 18.51 -28.08
C LYS A 245 7.13 19.48 -27.26
N VAL A 246 6.42 20.36 -27.92
CA VAL A 246 5.42 21.26 -27.36
C VAL A 246 4.05 20.80 -27.85
N MET A 247 3.19 20.41 -26.94
CA MET A 247 1.87 19.86 -27.26
C MET A 247 0.80 20.94 -27.08
N PRO A 248 0.18 21.41 -28.17
CA PRO A 248 -0.96 22.31 -28.06
C PRO A 248 -2.14 21.57 -27.39
N VAL A 249 -2.81 22.23 -26.46
CA VAL A 249 -3.99 21.70 -25.77
C VAL A 249 -5.07 22.76 -25.66
N SER A 250 -6.31 22.37 -25.91
CA SER A 250 -7.50 23.16 -25.65
C SER A 250 -8.04 22.92 -24.26
N PRO A 251 -9.02 23.67 -23.74
CA PRO A 251 -9.70 23.37 -22.49
C PRO A 251 -10.21 21.93 -22.43
N ASN A 252 -10.84 21.40 -23.48
CA ASN A 252 -11.37 20.04 -23.50
C ASN A 252 -10.26 18.97 -23.52
N THR A 253 -9.25 19.11 -24.36
CA THR A 253 -8.13 18.16 -24.42
C THR A 253 -7.28 18.23 -23.16
N PHE A 254 -7.12 19.42 -22.59
CA PHE A 254 -6.43 19.61 -21.32
C PHE A 254 -7.19 18.97 -20.15
N TYR A 255 -8.52 19.09 -20.11
CA TYR A 255 -9.34 18.39 -19.14
C TYR A 255 -9.13 16.87 -19.21
N ALA A 256 -9.19 16.30 -20.43
CA ALA A 256 -8.94 14.87 -20.62
C ALA A 256 -7.52 14.46 -20.15
N PHE A 257 -6.51 15.27 -20.47
CA PHE A 257 -5.15 15.06 -19.98
C PHE A 257 -5.07 15.06 -18.46
N LEU A 258 -5.70 16.03 -17.78
CA LEU A 258 -5.72 16.11 -16.32
C LEU A 258 -6.41 14.89 -15.68
N GLN A 259 -7.47 14.36 -16.28
CA GLN A 259 -8.12 13.14 -15.82
C GLN A 259 -7.18 11.92 -15.91
N ILE A 260 -6.39 11.81 -16.98
CA ILE A 260 -5.39 10.75 -17.14
C ILE A 260 -4.28 10.90 -16.07
N VAL A 261 -3.82 12.11 -15.82
CA VAL A 261 -2.84 12.39 -14.75
C VAL A 261 -3.40 11.98 -13.38
N MET A 262 -4.65 12.36 -13.08
CA MET A 262 -5.33 11.99 -11.84
C MET A 262 -5.44 10.47 -11.66
N LEU A 263 -5.80 9.75 -12.72
CA LEU A 263 -5.84 8.30 -12.71
C LEU A 263 -4.45 7.71 -12.42
N GLY A 264 -3.41 8.26 -13.05
CA GLY A 264 -2.03 7.85 -12.80
C GLY A 264 -1.59 8.08 -11.35
N ILE A 265 -1.95 9.22 -10.75
CA ILE A 265 -1.65 9.53 -9.34
C ILE A 265 -2.33 8.54 -8.41
N ARG A 266 -3.62 8.28 -8.60
CA ARG A 266 -4.38 7.29 -7.80
C ARG A 266 -3.76 5.89 -7.90
N ASN A 267 -3.36 5.46 -9.07
CA ASN A 267 -2.73 4.16 -9.26
C ASN A 267 -1.39 4.05 -8.53
N ILE A 268 -0.62 5.13 -8.45
CA ILE A 268 0.64 5.17 -7.70
C ILE A 268 0.38 5.06 -6.19
N GLU A 269 -0.61 5.74 -5.66
CA GLU A 269 -1.01 5.65 -4.26
C GLU A 269 -1.44 4.23 -3.90
N ILE A 270 -2.28 3.60 -4.71
CA ILE A 270 -2.70 2.20 -4.55
C ILE A 270 -1.49 1.25 -4.57
N ALA A 271 -0.57 1.41 -5.51
CA ALA A 271 0.63 0.59 -5.61
C ALA A 271 1.56 0.77 -4.38
N ARG A 272 1.69 1.99 -3.87
CA ARG A 272 2.46 2.30 -2.65
C ARG A 272 1.85 1.63 -1.43
N ASP A 273 0.53 1.70 -1.29
CA ASP A 273 -0.16 1.12 -0.14
C ASP A 273 -0.16 -0.42 -0.21
N ALA A 274 -0.31 -1.00 -1.40
CA ALA A 274 -0.15 -2.44 -1.62
C ALA A 274 1.26 -2.92 -1.24
N LYS A 275 2.31 -2.16 -1.58
CA LYS A 275 3.69 -2.49 -1.18
C LYS A 275 3.88 -2.44 0.33
N LYS A 276 3.38 -1.40 1.02
CA LYS A 276 3.43 -1.29 2.48
C LYS A 276 2.70 -2.46 3.15
N LEU A 277 1.54 -2.85 2.62
CA LEU A 277 0.78 -3.99 3.11
C LEU A 277 1.58 -5.29 2.95
N GLN A 278 2.19 -5.51 1.79
CA GLN A 278 3.05 -6.68 1.53
C GLN A 278 4.24 -6.75 2.50
N GLU A 279 4.91 -5.63 2.76
CA GLU A 279 6.01 -5.56 3.73
C GLU A 279 5.54 -5.90 5.15
N SER A 280 4.37 -5.40 5.54
CA SER A 280 3.75 -5.69 6.85
C SER A 280 3.36 -7.15 6.99
N LEU A 281 2.75 -7.75 5.97
CA LEU A 281 2.40 -9.18 5.94
C LEU A 281 3.64 -10.08 6.03
N SER A 282 4.71 -9.74 5.30
CA SER A 282 5.98 -10.47 5.37
C SER A 282 6.64 -10.41 6.75
N LYS A 283 6.43 -9.32 7.48
CA LYS A 283 6.88 -9.21 8.87
C LYS A 283 6.08 -10.12 9.80
N VAL A 284 4.75 -10.10 9.69
CA VAL A 284 3.85 -10.96 10.46
C VAL A 284 4.16 -12.44 10.21
N GLU A 285 4.39 -12.82 8.95
CA GLU A 285 4.76 -14.20 8.59
C GLU A 285 6.08 -14.64 9.24
N ARG A 286 7.11 -13.78 9.25
CA ARG A 286 8.39 -14.08 9.93
C ARG A 286 8.22 -14.24 11.43
N ASP A 287 7.47 -13.33 12.07
CA ASP A 287 7.23 -13.35 13.50
C ASP A 287 6.42 -14.60 13.90
N PHE A 288 5.44 -14.98 13.08
CA PHE A 288 4.66 -16.21 13.25
C PHE A 288 5.52 -17.47 13.11
N ASN A 289 6.36 -17.57 12.08
CA ASN A 289 7.27 -18.70 11.89
C ASN A 289 8.27 -18.82 13.04
N PHE A 290 8.77 -17.70 13.55
CA PHE A 290 9.62 -17.70 14.75
C PHE A 290 8.88 -18.24 15.97
N PHE A 291 7.65 -17.77 16.21
CA PHE A 291 6.80 -18.25 17.29
C PHE A 291 6.49 -19.75 17.16
N TYR A 292 6.08 -20.18 15.96
CA TYR A 292 5.76 -21.58 15.68
C TYR A 292 6.95 -22.51 15.99
N ASN A 293 8.15 -22.15 15.53
CA ASN A 293 9.35 -22.93 15.81
C ASN A 293 9.65 -23.04 17.31
N LYS A 294 9.45 -21.95 18.08
CA LYS A 294 9.61 -21.98 19.55
C LYS A 294 8.57 -22.85 20.21
N PHE A 295 7.35 -22.81 19.72
CA PHE A 295 6.25 -23.64 20.23
C PHE A 295 6.49 -25.13 19.99
N GLU A 296 6.99 -25.55 18.82
CA GLU A 296 7.40 -26.93 18.56
C GLU A 296 8.52 -27.41 19.51
N ILE A 297 9.48 -26.55 19.80
CA ILE A 297 10.54 -26.88 20.77
C ILE A 297 9.95 -27.12 22.15
N ILE A 298 8.99 -26.30 22.58
CA ILE A 298 8.30 -26.51 23.88
C ILE A 298 7.56 -27.85 23.88
N GLY A 299 6.83 -28.18 22.81
CA GLY A 299 6.13 -29.45 22.67
C GLY A 299 7.06 -30.66 22.83
N ARG A 300 8.17 -30.66 22.10
CA ARG A 300 9.21 -31.71 22.19
C ARG A 300 9.83 -31.82 23.59
N ASN A 301 10.04 -30.69 24.27
CA ASN A 301 10.59 -30.71 25.63
C ASN A 301 9.58 -31.22 26.66
N LEU A 302 8.29 -30.92 26.51
CA LEU A 302 7.22 -31.48 27.34
C LEU A 302 7.09 -33.00 27.15
N GLU A 303 7.17 -33.47 25.91
CA GLU A 303 7.16 -34.91 25.61
C GLU A 303 8.33 -35.64 26.31
N LYS A 304 9.55 -35.11 26.17
CA LYS A 304 10.74 -35.64 26.86
C LYS A 304 10.59 -35.61 28.39
N ALA A 305 10.05 -34.52 28.92
CA ALA A 305 9.82 -34.41 30.35
C ALA A 305 8.78 -35.45 30.85
N THR A 306 7.72 -35.68 30.08
CA THR A 306 6.69 -36.69 30.35
C THR A 306 7.28 -38.11 30.33
N ASP A 307 8.13 -38.42 29.35
CA ASP A 307 8.78 -39.73 29.25
C ASP A 307 9.80 -39.94 30.37
N ALA A 308 10.57 -38.94 30.75
CA ALA A 308 11.47 -38.98 31.88
C ALA A 308 10.71 -39.20 33.19
N TYR A 309 9.56 -38.54 33.37
CA TYR A 309 8.67 -38.74 34.54
C TYR A 309 8.14 -40.16 34.60
N LYS A 310 7.60 -40.72 33.50
CA LYS A 310 7.12 -42.09 33.44
C LYS A 310 8.20 -43.12 33.80
N THR A 311 9.41 -42.88 33.30
CA THR A 311 10.59 -43.72 33.58
C THR A 311 10.93 -43.67 35.07
N GLY A 312 10.98 -42.46 35.65
CA GLY A 312 11.23 -42.26 37.09
C GLY A 312 10.17 -42.92 37.99
N ASP A 313 8.90 -42.73 37.62
CA ASP A 313 7.77 -43.40 38.33
C ASP A 313 7.87 -44.92 38.29
N GLY A 314 8.25 -45.46 37.13
CA GLY A 314 8.52 -46.91 36.99
C GLY A 314 9.67 -47.42 37.90
N HIS A 315 10.73 -46.65 38.10
CA HIS A 315 11.80 -46.97 39.03
C HIS A 315 11.35 -46.90 40.49
N ILE A 316 10.60 -45.88 40.86
CA ILE A 316 10.05 -45.73 42.20
C ILE A 316 9.10 -46.93 42.55
N LYS A 317 8.23 -47.31 41.61
CA LYS A 317 7.33 -48.45 41.80
C LYS A 317 8.10 -49.76 41.96
N ARG A 318 9.17 -50.00 41.19
CA ARG A 318 10.04 -51.18 41.37
C ARG A 318 10.73 -51.19 42.74
N PHE A 319 11.33 -50.04 43.10
CA PHE A 319 11.99 -49.86 44.36
C PHE A 319 11.03 -50.19 45.56
N LYS A 320 9.81 -49.64 45.50
CA LYS A 320 8.75 -49.89 46.49
C LYS A 320 8.42 -51.37 46.58
N ARG A 321 8.23 -52.10 45.46
CA ARG A 321 7.99 -53.54 45.43
C ARG A 321 9.14 -54.33 46.05
N THR A 322 10.38 -53.96 45.72
CA THR A 322 11.57 -54.62 46.29
C THR A 322 11.63 -54.43 47.82
N LEU A 323 11.38 -53.19 48.27
CA LEU A 323 11.32 -52.88 49.71
C LEU A 323 10.26 -53.69 50.45
N ASP A 324 9.01 -53.74 49.92
CA ASP A 324 7.91 -54.49 50.46
C ASP A 324 8.24 -55.99 50.49
N SER A 325 8.86 -56.55 49.46
CA SER A 325 9.27 -57.95 49.43
C SER A 325 10.37 -58.27 50.46
N THR A 326 11.30 -57.32 50.67
CA THR A 326 12.39 -57.50 51.66
C THR A 326 11.85 -57.44 53.10
N LEU A 327 10.95 -56.49 53.36
CA LEU A 327 10.31 -56.35 54.67
C LEU A 327 9.42 -57.56 55.03
N ASN A 328 8.65 -58.09 54.08
CA ASN A 328 7.82 -59.29 54.28
C ASN A 328 8.66 -60.55 54.41
N PHE A 329 9.84 -60.65 53.82
CA PHE A 329 10.79 -61.74 53.97
C PHE A 329 11.34 -61.76 55.39
N ASP A 330 11.58 -60.62 56.02
CA ASP A 330 12.03 -60.49 57.38
C ASP A 330 10.95 -60.86 58.42
N GLU A 331 9.64 -60.70 58.10
CA GLU A 331 8.52 -61.16 58.92
C GLU A 331 8.36 -62.67 58.85
N THR A 332 8.54 -63.28 57.67
CA THR A 332 8.46 -64.75 57.55
C THR A 332 9.59 -65.49 58.32
N LEU A 333 10.81 -64.92 58.27
CA LEU A 333 11.92 -65.46 59.06
C LEU A 333 11.72 -65.32 60.56
N LYS A 334 10.99 -64.30 61.03
CA LYS A 334 10.63 -64.18 62.48
C LYS A 334 9.53 -65.11 62.91
N VAL A 335 8.65 -65.51 61.99
CA VAL A 335 7.59 -66.52 62.32
C VAL A 335 8.18 -67.94 62.42
N ASP A 336 9.06 -68.33 61.45
CA ASP A 336 9.73 -69.65 61.48
C ASP A 336 10.63 -69.83 62.70
N SER A 337 11.34 -68.74 63.11
CA SER A 337 12.16 -68.82 64.34
C SER A 337 11.36 -68.90 65.65
N LYS A 338 10.04 -68.55 65.64
CA LYS A 338 9.17 -68.73 66.82
C LYS A 338 8.52 -70.08 66.88
N GLU A 339 8.28 -70.74 65.75
CA GLU A 339 7.74 -72.12 65.73
C GLU A 339 8.76 -73.20 66.19
N GLU A 340 10.06 -72.98 65.87
CA GLU A 340 11.14 -73.89 66.34
C GLU A 340 11.40 -73.82 67.88
N LEU A 341 10.97 -72.70 68.53
CA LEU A 341 11.14 -72.52 69.97
C LEU A 341 9.98 -73.05 70.81
N ILE A 342 8.88 -73.59 70.26
CA ILE A 342 7.70 -74.10 70.93
C ILE A 342 7.60 -75.65 70.81
N GLY A 343 8.52 -76.31 70.12
CA GLY A 343 8.53 -77.73 69.79
C GLY A 343 9.55 -78.61 70.57
N THR A 344 9.91 -78.20 71.83
CA THR A 344 10.65 -79.09 72.72
C THR A 344 10.00 -79.12 74.12
#